data_d378bee2ee3e24772378db28991396a9
#
_entry.id   d378bee2ee3e24772378db28991396a9
#
_cell.length_a   1.000
_cell.length_b   1.000
_cell.length_c   1.000
_cell.angle_alpha   90.00
_cell.angle_beta   90.00
_cell.angle_gamma   90.00
#
_symmetry.space_group_name_H-M   'P 1'
#
loop_
_entity.id
_entity.type
_entity.pdbx_description
1 polymer ?
#
loop_
_entity_poly.entity_id
_entity_poly.type
_entity_poly.pdbx_seq_one_letter_code
_entity_poly.pdbx_strand_id
1 'polypeptide(L)'
;LRTRRLKPTIMDNQLYTITVFTENQVGLLNQISIIFTRRCLNIESMTVSACSIPGVHKFTITCRSNRAMEHVVKQIERRIDVLRAFLHTDDELIYQEVALYKVPTDRLLKEGHLEGIIRRNGARVLEITEEYTIFEKTGHKAETERLFEELKEFGIRQFVRSGRVAVTKNKTEFVDLFLKEQQMRKQRMEANL
;
A
#
# COMPACT_ATOMS: atom_id res chain seq x y z
N LEU A 1 47.98 19.10 -0.90
CA LEU A 1 47.08 18.31 -0.07
C LEU A 1 45.68 18.29 -0.70
N ARG A 2 45.39 17.23 -1.49
CA ARG A 2 44.07 17.02 -2.13
C ARG A 2 43.15 16.36 -1.10
N THR A 3 42.22 17.10 -0.54
CA THR A 3 41.11 16.58 0.27
C THR A 3 40.24 15.66 -0.59
N ARG A 4 40.32 14.37 -0.38
CA ARG A 4 39.40 13.35 -0.89
C ARG A 4 38.02 13.69 -0.31
N ARG A 5 37.12 14.27 -1.12
CA ARG A 5 35.68 14.23 -0.83
C ARG A 5 35.23 12.77 -0.84
N LEU A 6 34.98 12.24 0.33
CA LEU A 6 34.25 10.99 0.49
C LEU A 6 32.89 11.16 -0.23
N LYS A 7 32.68 10.38 -1.28
CA LYS A 7 31.35 10.25 -1.87
C LYS A 7 30.44 9.72 -0.76
N PRO A 8 29.26 10.34 -0.52
CA PRO A 8 28.31 9.76 0.41
C PRO A 8 27.97 8.35 -0.11
N THR A 9 28.20 7.35 0.72
CA THR A 9 27.70 5.99 0.51
C THR A 9 26.20 6.16 0.27
N ILE A 10 25.72 5.74 -0.90
CA ILE A 10 24.28 5.69 -1.19
C ILE A 10 23.74 4.66 -0.20
N MET A 11 23.20 5.13 0.93
CA MET A 11 22.40 4.29 1.80
C MET A 11 21.22 3.81 0.96
N ASP A 12 21.02 2.49 0.87
CA ASP A 12 19.92 1.89 0.15
C ASP A 12 18.62 2.59 0.55
N ASN A 13 17.93 3.11 -0.45
CA ASN A 13 16.67 3.83 -0.29
C ASN A 13 15.59 2.81 0.09
N GLN A 14 15.53 2.47 1.38
CA GLN A 14 14.67 1.42 1.93
C GLN A 14 13.20 1.76 1.75
N LEU A 15 12.41 0.76 1.36
CA LEU A 15 10.95 0.87 1.29
C LEU A 15 10.35 0.62 2.67
N TYR A 16 9.55 1.57 3.11
CA TYR A 16 8.78 1.49 4.36
C TYR A 16 7.30 1.46 4.06
N THR A 17 6.56 0.74 4.89
CA THR A 17 5.11 0.76 4.92
C THR A 17 4.65 1.35 6.25
N ILE A 18 3.89 2.44 6.19
CA ILE A 18 3.30 3.07 7.36
C ILE A 18 1.83 2.72 7.39
N THR A 19 1.38 2.11 8.48
CA THR A 19 -0.03 1.83 8.74
C THR A 19 -0.56 2.84 9.75
N VAL A 20 -1.63 3.55 9.39
CA VAL A 20 -2.25 4.56 10.27
C VAL A 20 -3.72 4.21 10.48
N PHE A 21 -4.14 4.11 11.74
CA PHE A 21 -5.53 3.95 12.13
C PHE A 21 -6.08 5.30 12.58
N THR A 22 -7.24 5.68 12.06
CA THR A 22 -7.79 7.02 12.23
C THR A 22 -9.30 6.97 12.40
N GLU A 23 -9.88 8.00 12.99
CA GLU A 23 -11.30 8.27 12.84
C GLU A 23 -11.61 8.66 11.39
N ASN A 24 -12.88 8.48 10.98
CA ASN A 24 -13.32 8.86 9.63
C ASN A 24 -13.65 10.36 9.59
N GLN A 25 -12.62 11.20 9.45
CA GLN A 25 -12.76 12.65 9.42
C GLN A 25 -12.36 13.24 8.06
N VAL A 26 -13.12 14.27 7.63
CA VAL A 26 -12.82 15.00 6.39
C VAL A 26 -11.51 15.76 6.54
N GLY A 27 -10.68 15.75 5.49
CA GLY A 27 -9.42 16.49 5.45
C GLY A 27 -8.21 15.75 6.05
N LEU A 28 -8.39 14.60 6.66
CA LEU A 28 -7.31 13.85 7.30
C LEU A 28 -6.25 13.37 6.31
N LEU A 29 -6.66 12.96 5.11
CA LEU A 29 -5.75 12.62 4.02
C LEU A 29 -4.79 13.77 3.71
N ASN A 30 -5.30 15.00 3.66
CA ASN A 30 -4.48 16.20 3.45
C ASN A 30 -3.52 16.45 4.62
N GLN A 31 -3.98 16.31 5.87
CA GLN A 31 -3.14 16.47 7.04
C GLN A 31 -1.97 15.48 7.07
N ILE A 32 -2.21 14.24 6.68
CA ILE A 32 -1.16 13.19 6.60
C ILE A 32 -0.20 13.52 5.44
N SER A 33 -0.71 13.83 4.24
CA SER A 33 0.13 14.10 3.07
C SER A 33 1.05 15.31 3.25
N ILE A 34 0.60 16.37 3.96
CA ILE A 34 1.41 17.54 4.28
C ILE A 34 2.65 17.17 5.11
N ILE A 35 2.58 16.15 5.99
CA ILE A 35 3.73 15.70 6.78
C ILE A 35 4.85 15.18 5.86
N PHE A 36 4.49 14.39 4.84
CA PHE A 36 5.43 13.90 3.85
C PHE A 36 5.99 15.02 2.98
N THR A 37 5.14 15.94 2.52
CA THR A 37 5.52 17.09 1.71
C THR A 37 6.55 17.98 2.43
N ARG A 38 6.32 18.30 3.70
CA ARG A 38 7.23 19.13 4.51
C ARG A 38 8.59 18.48 4.74
N ARG A 39 8.69 17.17 4.58
CA ARG A 39 9.93 16.39 4.72
C ARG A 39 10.57 16.01 3.39
N CYS A 40 10.00 16.48 2.28
CA CYS A 40 10.41 16.12 0.92
C CYS A 40 10.45 14.59 0.73
N LEU A 41 9.47 13.87 1.30
CA LEU A 41 9.28 12.43 1.14
C LEU A 41 8.23 12.19 0.07
N ASN A 42 8.55 11.35 -0.92
CA ASN A 42 7.59 10.94 -1.93
C ASN A 42 6.76 9.76 -1.42
N ILE A 43 5.43 9.86 -1.55
CA ILE A 43 4.51 8.75 -1.31
C ILE A 43 4.43 7.93 -2.61
N GLU A 44 4.86 6.67 -2.57
CA GLU A 44 4.77 5.77 -3.73
C GLU A 44 3.36 5.23 -3.92
N SER A 45 2.68 4.90 -2.84
CA SER A 45 1.28 4.51 -2.85
C SER A 45 0.61 4.85 -1.53
N MET A 46 -0.71 5.06 -1.60
CA MET A 46 -1.57 5.25 -0.42
C MET A 46 -2.90 4.57 -0.67
N THR A 47 -3.28 3.70 0.24
CA THR A 47 -4.59 3.03 0.25
C THR A 47 -5.33 3.40 1.51
N VAL A 48 -6.60 3.74 1.39
CA VAL A 48 -7.47 4.07 2.53
C VAL A 48 -8.70 3.19 2.47
N SER A 49 -9.02 2.53 3.56
CA SER A 49 -10.21 1.67 3.67
C SER A 49 -10.78 1.69 5.09
N ALA A 50 -12.07 1.42 5.22
CA ALA A 50 -12.64 1.10 6.51
C ALA A 50 -11.95 -0.16 7.09
N CYS A 51 -11.79 -0.20 8.41
CA CYS A 51 -11.30 -1.39 9.10
C CYS A 51 -12.45 -2.12 9.82
N SER A 52 -12.13 -3.19 10.55
CA SER A 52 -13.13 -3.96 11.31
C SER A 52 -13.77 -3.21 12.47
N ILE A 53 -13.23 -2.06 12.89
CA ILE A 53 -13.82 -1.20 13.92
C ILE A 53 -14.71 -0.17 13.21
N PRO A 54 -16.03 -0.09 13.55
CA PRO A 54 -16.91 0.92 12.99
C PRO A 54 -16.39 2.34 13.23
N GLY A 55 -16.40 3.17 12.17
CA GLY A 55 -15.93 4.56 12.22
C GLY A 55 -14.41 4.73 12.18
N VAL A 56 -13.65 3.64 12.09
CA VAL A 56 -12.19 3.68 11.98
C VAL A 56 -11.75 3.34 10.56
N HIS A 57 -10.85 4.14 10.02
CA HIS A 57 -10.20 3.91 8.74
C HIS A 57 -8.73 3.54 8.92
N LYS A 58 -8.26 2.69 8.02
CA LYS A 58 -6.85 2.28 7.92
C LYS A 58 -6.23 2.87 6.68
N PHE A 59 -5.16 3.64 6.86
CA PHE A 59 -4.27 4.06 5.78
C PHE A 59 -3.10 3.10 5.71
N THR A 60 -2.73 2.71 4.51
CA THR A 60 -1.49 1.98 4.22
C THR A 60 -0.69 2.83 3.23
N ILE A 61 0.42 3.38 3.69
CA ILE A 61 1.23 4.35 2.94
C ILE A 61 2.60 3.73 2.70
N THR A 62 3.04 3.71 1.44
CA THR A 62 4.40 3.27 1.09
C THR A 62 5.26 4.46 0.69
N CYS A 63 6.46 4.51 1.19
CA CYS A 63 7.45 5.52 0.82
C CYS A 63 8.86 4.95 0.91
N ARG A 64 9.77 5.50 0.11
CA ARG A 64 11.21 5.19 0.19
C ARG A 64 11.93 6.28 0.95
N SER A 65 12.85 5.88 1.81
CA SER A 65 13.67 6.82 2.54
C SER A 65 15.03 6.21 2.91
N ASN A 66 16.04 7.04 2.91
CA ASN A 66 17.36 6.76 3.51
C ASN A 66 17.49 7.38 4.92
N ARG A 67 16.40 7.91 5.46
CA ARG A 67 16.35 8.57 6.78
C ARG A 67 15.46 7.78 7.72
N ALA A 68 15.70 7.95 9.02
CA ALA A 68 14.86 7.38 10.06
C ALA A 68 13.40 7.86 9.94
N MET A 69 12.48 6.91 9.78
CA MET A 69 11.05 7.18 9.54
C MET A 69 10.23 7.26 10.82
N GLU A 70 10.80 6.91 11.98
CA GLU A 70 10.13 6.92 13.28
C GLU A 70 9.62 8.33 13.65
N HIS A 71 10.36 9.37 13.24
CA HIS A 71 9.93 10.76 13.47
C HIS A 71 8.69 11.14 12.64
N VAL A 72 8.55 10.57 11.44
CA VAL A 72 7.38 10.77 10.58
C VAL A 72 6.16 10.13 11.24
N VAL A 73 6.28 8.88 11.68
CA VAL A 73 5.22 8.15 12.38
C VAL A 73 4.77 8.88 13.64
N LYS A 74 5.70 9.29 14.51
CA LYS A 74 5.39 10.09 15.71
C LYS A 74 4.69 11.42 15.39
N GLN A 75 5.01 12.04 14.27
CA GLN A 75 4.35 13.27 13.84
C GLN A 75 2.93 13.01 13.33
N ILE A 76 2.70 11.87 12.69
CA ILE A 76 1.36 11.43 12.28
C ILE A 76 0.52 11.15 13.53
N GLU A 77 1.02 10.40 14.50
CA GLU A 77 0.32 10.07 15.77
C GLU A 77 -0.09 11.28 16.59
N ARG A 78 0.59 12.41 16.45
CA ARG A 78 0.21 13.68 17.15
C ARG A 78 -1.01 14.37 16.55
N ARG A 79 -1.61 13.85 15.48
CA ARG A 79 -2.85 14.39 14.95
C ARG A 79 -4.03 13.91 15.78
N ILE A 80 -4.99 14.80 16.02
CA ILE A 80 -6.13 14.54 16.93
C ILE A 80 -6.93 13.33 16.48
N ASP A 81 -7.17 13.20 15.16
CA ASP A 81 -8.00 12.14 14.59
C ASP A 81 -7.24 10.84 14.29
N VAL A 82 -5.94 10.78 14.65
CA VAL A 82 -5.11 9.59 14.50
C VAL A 82 -5.11 8.78 15.80
N LEU A 83 -5.57 7.55 15.72
CA LEU A 83 -5.62 6.63 16.85
C LEU A 83 -4.25 6.00 17.12
N ARG A 84 -3.60 5.50 16.05
CA ARG A 84 -2.25 4.93 16.08
C ARG A 84 -1.60 4.97 14.72
N ALA A 85 -0.26 4.98 14.70
CA ALA A 85 0.53 4.79 13.49
C ALA A 85 1.70 3.84 13.76
N PHE A 86 2.01 2.99 12.79
CA PHE A 86 3.07 1.98 12.87
C PHE A 86 3.96 2.07 11.65
N LEU A 87 5.25 1.83 11.87
CA LEU A 87 6.24 1.68 10.82
C LEU A 87 6.55 0.20 10.65
N HIS A 88 6.57 -0.25 9.40
CA HIS A 88 6.86 -1.64 9.07
C HIS A 88 7.87 -1.74 7.93
N THR A 89 8.67 -2.78 8.00
CA THR A 89 9.46 -3.30 6.89
C THR A 89 8.71 -4.43 6.19
N ASP A 90 9.14 -4.83 5.00
CA ASP A 90 8.42 -5.83 4.19
C ASP A 90 8.39 -7.23 4.84
N ASP A 91 9.36 -7.56 5.68
CA ASP A 91 9.44 -8.83 6.42
C ASP A 91 8.41 -8.95 7.55
N GLU A 92 7.91 -7.82 8.08
CA GLU A 92 6.90 -7.77 9.13
C GLU A 92 5.46 -7.87 8.61
N LEU A 93 5.27 -7.78 7.28
CA LEU A 93 3.96 -7.69 6.65
C LEU A 93 3.69 -8.86 5.71
N ILE A 94 2.39 -9.17 5.57
CA ILE A 94 1.83 -9.84 4.39
C ILE A 94 1.07 -8.77 3.63
N TYR A 95 1.43 -8.56 2.36
CA TYR A 95 0.79 -7.53 1.54
C TYR A 95 0.57 -8.01 0.11
N GLN A 96 -0.40 -7.41 -0.54
CA GLN A 96 -0.66 -7.59 -1.95
C GLN A 96 -1.09 -6.28 -2.61
N GLU A 97 -0.93 -6.20 -3.93
CA GLU A 97 -1.41 -5.13 -4.80
C GLU A 97 -2.29 -5.77 -5.87
N VAL A 98 -3.29 -5.05 -6.36
CA VAL A 98 -4.12 -5.45 -7.49
C VAL A 98 -3.70 -4.63 -8.70
N ALA A 99 -3.47 -5.28 -9.83
CA ALA A 99 -3.16 -4.64 -11.10
C ALA A 99 -4.19 -5.02 -12.17
N LEU A 100 -4.59 -4.03 -12.97
CA LEU A 100 -5.49 -4.22 -14.11
C LEU A 100 -4.76 -3.82 -15.39
N TYR A 101 -4.93 -4.64 -16.43
CA TYR A 101 -4.30 -4.48 -17.75
C TYR A 101 -5.36 -4.54 -18.82
N LYS A 102 -5.43 -3.51 -19.68
CA LYS A 102 -6.31 -3.46 -20.83
C LYS A 102 -5.48 -3.63 -22.10
N VAL A 103 -5.74 -4.69 -22.86
CA VAL A 103 -4.98 -5.09 -24.03
C VAL A 103 -5.92 -5.29 -25.23
N PRO A 104 -5.53 -4.97 -26.49
CA PRO A 104 -6.35 -5.26 -27.66
C PRO A 104 -6.58 -6.76 -27.85
N THR A 105 -7.84 -7.18 -28.03
CA THR A 105 -8.21 -8.59 -28.15
C THR A 105 -7.68 -9.21 -29.45
N ASP A 106 -7.69 -8.46 -30.55
CA ASP A 106 -7.24 -8.93 -31.87
C ASP A 106 -5.79 -9.40 -31.87
N ARG A 107 -4.93 -8.76 -31.09
CA ARG A 107 -3.51 -9.13 -30.95
C ARG A 107 -3.32 -10.38 -30.10
N LEU A 108 -4.09 -10.52 -29.02
CA LEU A 108 -4.02 -11.69 -28.14
C LEU A 108 -4.49 -12.98 -28.82
N LEU A 109 -5.55 -12.90 -29.63
CA LEU A 109 -6.14 -14.07 -30.27
C LEU A 109 -5.31 -14.56 -31.48
N LYS A 110 -4.67 -13.67 -32.23
CA LYS A 110 -3.87 -14.02 -33.42
C LYS A 110 -2.70 -14.96 -33.10
N GLU A 111 -2.15 -14.88 -31.88
CA GLU A 111 -0.96 -15.63 -31.51
C GLU A 111 -1.24 -16.85 -30.63
N GLY A 112 -2.50 -17.06 -30.21
CA GLY A 112 -2.88 -18.21 -29.37
C GLY A 112 -2.22 -18.22 -27.96
N HIS A 113 -1.60 -17.12 -27.54
CA HIS A 113 -0.80 -17.05 -26.32
C HIS A 113 -1.60 -16.75 -25.07
N LEU A 114 -2.88 -16.37 -25.19
CA LEU A 114 -3.74 -15.92 -24.09
C LEU A 114 -3.76 -16.90 -22.92
N GLU A 115 -4.03 -18.17 -23.18
CA GLU A 115 -4.13 -19.21 -22.15
C GLU A 115 -2.79 -19.40 -21.42
N GLY A 116 -1.68 -19.38 -22.16
CA GLY A 116 -0.34 -19.48 -21.62
C GLY A 116 0.01 -18.35 -20.68
N ILE A 117 -0.33 -17.11 -21.05
CA ILE A 117 -0.11 -15.90 -20.22
C ILE A 117 -0.91 -16.00 -18.92
N ILE A 118 -2.19 -16.34 -19.01
CA ILE A 118 -3.07 -16.49 -17.85
C ILE A 118 -2.49 -17.52 -16.86
N ARG A 119 -2.15 -18.71 -17.36
CA ARG A 119 -1.66 -19.81 -16.53
C ARG A 119 -0.32 -19.52 -15.88
N ARG A 120 0.66 -19.00 -16.64
CA ARG A 120 2.01 -18.72 -16.12
C ARG A 120 2.01 -17.64 -15.04
N ASN A 121 1.17 -16.63 -15.20
CA ASN A 121 1.13 -15.49 -14.28
C ASN A 121 0.05 -15.63 -13.19
N GLY A 122 -0.81 -16.65 -13.24
CA GLY A 122 -1.97 -16.74 -12.35
C GLY A 122 -2.87 -15.50 -12.47
N ALA A 123 -2.97 -14.96 -13.70
CA ALA A 123 -3.83 -13.83 -13.99
C ALA A 123 -5.28 -14.30 -14.17
N ARG A 124 -6.23 -13.40 -13.96
CA ARG A 124 -7.64 -13.63 -14.20
C ARG A 124 -8.15 -12.70 -15.29
N VAL A 125 -8.94 -13.21 -16.20
CA VAL A 125 -9.67 -12.39 -17.17
C VAL A 125 -10.93 -11.87 -16.50
N LEU A 126 -11.12 -10.56 -16.53
CA LEU A 126 -12.33 -9.90 -16.01
C LEU A 126 -13.36 -9.71 -17.10
N GLU A 127 -12.90 -9.33 -18.29
CA GLU A 127 -13.77 -9.03 -19.43
C GLU A 127 -13.05 -9.31 -20.75
N ILE A 128 -13.78 -9.86 -21.71
CA ILE A 128 -13.33 -10.01 -23.10
C ILE A 128 -14.40 -9.40 -24.00
N THR A 129 -13.98 -8.45 -24.83
CA THR A 129 -14.80 -7.86 -25.89
C THR A 129 -14.08 -8.06 -27.24
N GLU A 130 -14.73 -7.70 -28.34
CA GLU A 130 -14.09 -7.72 -29.67
C GLU A 130 -12.89 -6.76 -29.74
N GLU A 131 -12.92 -5.66 -29.00
CA GLU A 131 -11.92 -4.60 -29.06
C GLU A 131 -10.80 -4.74 -28.02
N TYR A 132 -11.13 -5.25 -26.82
CA TYR A 132 -10.18 -5.33 -25.72
C TYR A 132 -10.47 -6.49 -24.77
N THR A 133 -9.41 -6.93 -24.10
CA THR A 133 -9.45 -7.87 -22.98
C THR A 133 -8.87 -7.20 -21.75
N ILE A 134 -9.55 -7.38 -20.60
CA ILE A 134 -9.09 -6.88 -19.29
C ILE A 134 -8.61 -8.05 -18.45
N PHE A 135 -7.35 -7.97 -18.00
CA PHE A 135 -6.74 -8.87 -17.03
C PHE A 135 -6.65 -8.25 -15.65
N GLU A 136 -6.78 -9.07 -14.65
CA GLU A 136 -6.46 -8.77 -13.27
C GLU A 136 -5.33 -9.67 -12.79
N LYS A 137 -4.39 -9.10 -12.06
CA LYS A 137 -3.37 -9.83 -11.32
C LYS A 137 -3.23 -9.25 -9.93
N THR A 138 -3.40 -10.10 -8.93
CA THR A 138 -3.09 -9.81 -7.54
C THR A 138 -1.74 -10.42 -7.18
N GLY A 139 -0.89 -9.69 -6.50
CA GLY A 139 0.44 -10.15 -6.13
C GLY A 139 1.36 -9.02 -5.63
N HIS A 140 2.65 -9.33 -5.52
CA HIS A 140 3.67 -8.34 -5.23
C HIS A 140 4.01 -7.51 -6.48
N LYS A 141 4.61 -6.34 -6.26
CA LYS A 141 5.02 -5.43 -7.35
C LYS A 141 5.80 -6.13 -8.44
N ALA A 142 6.75 -7.00 -8.09
CA ALA A 142 7.56 -7.73 -9.07
C ALA A 142 6.73 -8.68 -9.95
N GLU A 143 5.66 -9.26 -9.41
CA GLU A 143 4.77 -10.17 -10.16
C GLU A 143 3.86 -9.39 -11.11
N THR A 144 3.31 -8.26 -10.65
CA THR A 144 2.48 -7.40 -11.48
C THR A 144 3.30 -6.73 -12.59
N GLU A 145 4.55 -6.35 -12.32
CA GLU A 145 5.49 -5.80 -13.30
C GLU A 145 5.89 -6.85 -14.37
N ARG A 146 6.14 -8.09 -13.95
CA ARG A 146 6.45 -9.18 -14.90
C ARG A 146 5.32 -9.39 -15.89
N LEU A 147 4.08 -9.43 -15.45
CA LEU A 147 2.92 -9.54 -16.34
C LEU A 147 2.80 -8.31 -17.25
N PHE A 148 3.09 -7.11 -16.73
CA PHE A 148 3.11 -5.89 -17.55
C PHE A 148 4.12 -6.00 -18.69
N GLU A 149 5.36 -6.43 -18.43
CA GLU A 149 6.38 -6.57 -19.46
C GLU A 149 6.00 -7.64 -20.50
N GLU A 150 5.38 -8.76 -20.06
CA GLU A 150 4.89 -9.80 -20.98
C GLU A 150 3.74 -9.29 -21.87
N LEU A 151 2.80 -8.53 -21.31
CA LEU A 151 1.66 -7.98 -22.06
C LEU A 151 2.03 -6.80 -22.96
N LYS A 152 3.18 -6.19 -22.77
CA LYS A 152 3.66 -5.03 -23.53
C LYS A 152 3.81 -5.32 -25.02
N GLU A 153 4.18 -6.55 -25.38
CA GLU A 153 4.31 -7.02 -26.76
C GLU A 153 2.96 -6.97 -27.50
N PHE A 154 1.86 -7.15 -26.79
CA PHE A 154 0.49 -7.09 -27.33
C PHE A 154 -0.07 -5.67 -27.39
N GLY A 155 0.66 -4.66 -26.91
CA GLY A 155 0.27 -3.25 -26.94
C GLY A 155 -0.75 -2.89 -25.87
N ILE A 156 -0.30 -2.79 -24.63
CA ILE A 156 -1.13 -2.36 -23.48
C ILE A 156 -1.73 -0.97 -23.75
N ARG A 157 -3.07 -0.88 -23.75
CA ARG A 157 -3.81 0.39 -23.87
C ARG A 157 -3.88 1.14 -22.54
N GLN A 158 -4.01 0.39 -21.43
CA GLN A 158 -4.09 0.95 -20.10
C GLN A 158 -3.54 -0.03 -19.05
N PHE A 159 -2.81 0.51 -18.09
CA PHE A 159 -2.32 -0.21 -16.91
C PHE A 159 -2.61 0.61 -15.67
N VAL A 160 -3.19 -0.02 -14.66
CA VAL A 160 -3.47 0.61 -13.35
C VAL A 160 -3.10 -0.38 -12.27
N ARG A 161 -2.46 0.12 -11.21
CA ARG A 161 -2.13 -0.68 -10.03
C ARG A 161 -2.60 0.04 -8.76
N SER A 162 -3.20 -0.73 -7.86
CA SER A 162 -3.56 -0.23 -6.54
C SER A 162 -2.33 0.02 -5.67
N GLY A 163 -2.52 0.71 -4.55
CA GLY A 163 -1.56 0.65 -3.45
C GLY A 163 -1.60 -0.70 -2.74
N ARG A 164 -0.70 -0.88 -1.79
CA ARG A 164 -0.63 -2.09 -0.95
C ARG A 164 -1.85 -2.22 -0.06
N VAL A 165 -2.41 -3.42 -0.01
CA VAL A 165 -3.27 -3.90 1.07
C VAL A 165 -2.41 -4.81 1.94
N ALA A 166 -2.24 -4.48 3.22
CA ALA A 166 -1.28 -5.14 4.08
C ALA A 166 -1.87 -5.49 5.45
N VAL A 167 -1.44 -6.63 5.98
CA VAL A 167 -1.68 -7.07 7.36
C VAL A 167 -0.36 -7.41 8.02
N THR A 168 -0.29 -7.24 9.34
CA THR A 168 0.91 -7.57 10.12
C THR A 168 1.00 -9.07 10.37
N LYS A 169 2.23 -9.58 10.50
CA LYS A 169 2.48 -10.98 10.91
C LYS A 169 2.40 -11.16 12.44
N ASN A 170 2.12 -10.10 13.17
CA ASN A 170 2.04 -10.13 14.63
C ASN A 170 0.85 -10.94 15.14
N LYS A 171 1.01 -11.62 16.28
CA LYS A 171 -0.08 -12.39 16.92
C LYS A 171 -1.14 -11.48 17.55
N THR A 172 -0.78 -10.28 17.93
CA THR A 172 -1.68 -9.32 18.61
C THR A 172 -1.94 -8.16 17.66
N GLU A 173 -3.18 -7.99 17.27
CA GLU A 173 -3.61 -6.91 16.41
C GLU A 173 -3.88 -5.62 17.21
N PHE A 174 -3.57 -4.47 16.61
CA PHE A 174 -3.89 -3.17 17.20
C PHE A 174 -5.39 -3.04 17.50
N VAL A 175 -6.23 -3.56 16.61
CA VAL A 175 -7.69 -3.55 16.75
C VAL A 175 -8.14 -4.18 18.07
N ASP A 176 -7.57 -5.34 18.42
CA ASP A 176 -7.91 -6.05 19.66
C ASP A 176 -7.49 -5.27 20.90
N LEU A 177 -6.31 -4.65 20.86
CA LEU A 177 -5.82 -3.81 21.95
C LEU A 177 -6.71 -2.57 22.13
N PHE A 178 -7.05 -1.92 21.04
CA PHE A 178 -7.90 -0.73 21.03
C PHE A 178 -9.29 -1.03 21.61
N LEU A 179 -9.92 -2.13 21.18
CA LEU A 179 -11.24 -2.53 21.68
C LEU A 179 -11.20 -2.84 23.19
N LYS A 180 -10.17 -3.54 23.65
CA LYS A 180 -9.98 -3.80 25.09
C LYS A 180 -9.82 -2.51 25.90
N GLU A 181 -9.02 -1.56 25.41
CA GLU A 181 -8.86 -0.25 26.07
C GLU A 181 -10.18 0.52 26.14
N GLN A 182 -10.96 0.53 25.06
CA GLN A 182 -12.26 1.18 25.02
C GLN A 182 -13.25 0.55 26.01
N GLN A 183 -13.28 -0.77 26.11
CA GLN A 183 -14.12 -1.48 27.08
C GLN A 183 -13.72 -1.15 28.52
N MET A 184 -12.42 -1.16 28.82
CA MET A 184 -11.95 -0.79 30.15
C MET A 184 -12.27 0.67 30.54
N ARG A 185 -12.20 1.59 29.57
CA ARG A 185 -12.60 3.00 29.81
C ARG A 185 -14.08 3.13 30.12
N LYS A 186 -14.96 2.45 29.38
CA LYS A 186 -16.40 2.44 29.64
C LYS A 186 -16.72 1.91 31.05
N GLN A 187 -16.14 0.75 31.40
CA GLN A 187 -16.34 0.17 32.75
C GLN A 187 -15.89 1.09 33.88
N ARG A 188 -14.78 1.81 33.71
CA ARG A 188 -14.32 2.79 34.73
C ARG A 188 -15.24 3.99 34.82
N MET A 189 -15.83 4.45 33.73
CA MET A 189 -16.81 5.54 33.74
C MET A 189 -18.10 5.12 34.45
N GLU A 190 -18.59 3.92 34.19
CA GLU A 190 -19.78 3.35 34.80
C GLU A 190 -19.59 3.07 36.31
N ALA A 191 -18.38 2.68 36.74
CA ALA A 191 -18.06 2.44 38.14
C ALA A 191 -17.87 3.72 38.98
N ASN A 192 -17.71 4.88 38.35
CA ASN A 192 -17.55 6.17 39.01
C ASN A 192 -18.83 7.03 38.99
N LEU A 193 -19.94 6.49 38.51
CA LEU A 193 -21.29 7.06 38.56
C LEU A 193 -22.13 6.43 39.65
#